data_452e5ef4f0c222c6804398f845fe7645
#
_entry.id   452e5ef4f0c222c6804398f845fe7645
#
_cell.length_a   1.000
_cell.length_b   1.000
_cell.length_c   1.000
_cell.angle_alpha   90.00
_cell.angle_beta   90.00
_cell.angle_gamma   90.00
#
_symmetry.space_group_name_H-M   'P 1'
#
loop_
_entity.id
_entity.type
_entity.pdbx_description
1 polymer ?
#
loop_
_entity_poly.entity_id
_entity_poly.type
_entity_poly.pdbx_seq_one_letter_code
_entity_poly.pdbx_strand_id
1 'polypeptide(L)'
;AGITPFNFPAMIPMWMFGMACAAGNAFILKPSERDPSVPVRLAELFLEAGAPEGLLQVVHGDKEMVDAIIDHPDIAAISFVGSSDIAHYIYARGSANNKRVQ
;
A
#
# COMPACT_ATOMS: atom_id res chain seq x y z
N ALA A 1 -1.99 1.47 -4.87
CA ALA A 1 -1.85 1.39 -3.41
C ALA A 1 -1.29 0.03 -3.00
N GLY A 2 -0.69 -0.06 -1.82
CA GLY A 2 -0.22 -1.29 -1.21
C GLY A 2 -0.70 -1.44 0.23
N ILE A 3 -1.19 -2.63 0.57
CA ILE A 3 -1.63 -2.98 1.92
C ILE A 3 -0.72 -4.12 2.40
N THR A 4 0.03 -3.90 3.47
CA THR A 4 1.14 -4.75 3.86
C THR A 4 1.01 -5.31 5.28
N PRO A 5 1.56 -6.51 5.53
CA PRO A 5 1.49 -7.16 6.84
C PRO A 5 2.55 -6.62 7.81
N PHE A 6 2.47 -7.05 9.07
CA PHE A 6 3.40 -6.67 10.13
C PHE A 6 4.69 -7.52 10.19
N ASN A 7 4.66 -8.75 9.67
CA ASN A 7 5.74 -9.72 9.85
C ASN A 7 6.95 -9.53 8.92
N PHE A 8 6.82 -8.70 7.89
CA PHE A 8 7.92 -8.26 7.01
C PHE A 8 7.80 -6.77 6.70
N PRO A 9 7.96 -5.91 7.72
CA PRO A 9 7.57 -4.50 7.61
C PRO A 9 8.45 -3.65 6.69
N ALA A 10 9.66 -4.10 6.36
CA ALA A 10 10.53 -3.44 5.39
C ALA A 10 10.41 -4.05 3.99
N MET A 11 10.53 -5.36 3.90
CA MET A 11 10.68 -6.07 2.64
C MET A 11 9.45 -5.95 1.74
N ILE A 12 8.26 -6.21 2.28
CA ILE A 12 7.02 -6.22 1.51
C ILE A 12 6.67 -4.83 0.96
N PRO A 13 6.69 -3.74 1.75
CA PRO A 13 6.52 -2.40 1.21
C PRO A 13 7.50 -2.06 0.09
N MET A 14 8.78 -2.40 0.25
CA MET A 14 9.81 -2.12 -0.75
C MET A 14 9.58 -2.87 -2.07
N TRP A 15 9.09 -4.09 -2.04
CA TRP A 15 8.71 -4.83 -3.25
C TRP A 15 7.61 -4.12 -4.04
N MET A 16 6.68 -3.44 -3.33
CA MET A 16 5.52 -2.81 -3.95
C MET A 16 5.85 -1.41 -4.45
N PHE A 17 6.22 -0.49 -3.55
CA PHE A 17 6.40 0.92 -3.94
C PHE A 17 7.62 1.15 -4.82
N GLY A 18 8.71 0.40 -4.61
CA GLY A 18 9.92 0.55 -5.41
C GLY A 18 9.66 0.39 -6.90
N MET A 19 9.00 -0.70 -7.28
CA MET A 19 8.64 -0.96 -8.68
C MET A 19 7.59 0.01 -9.22
N ALA A 20 6.57 0.33 -8.41
CA ALA A 20 5.51 1.25 -8.81
C ALA A 20 6.06 2.66 -9.09
N CYS A 21 6.89 3.19 -8.20
CA CYS A 21 7.50 4.50 -8.36
C CYS A 21 8.50 4.55 -9.53
N ALA A 22 9.31 3.49 -9.71
CA ALA A 22 10.23 3.39 -10.84
C ALA A 22 9.50 3.36 -12.20
N ALA A 23 8.28 2.81 -12.22
CA ALA A 23 7.41 2.81 -13.39
C ALA A 23 6.61 4.11 -13.58
N GLY A 24 6.87 5.14 -12.79
CA GLY A 24 6.23 6.46 -12.91
C GLY A 24 4.88 6.60 -12.22
N ASN A 25 4.55 5.73 -11.27
CA ASN A 25 3.29 5.82 -10.52
C ASN A 25 3.51 6.45 -9.14
N ALA A 26 2.55 7.23 -8.68
CA ALA A 26 2.42 7.55 -7.27
C ALA A 26 1.93 6.33 -6.49
N PHE A 27 2.33 6.20 -5.22
CA PHE A 27 2.01 5.04 -4.41
C PHE A 27 1.51 5.43 -3.01
N ILE A 28 0.38 4.86 -2.62
CA ILE A 28 -0.15 4.96 -1.27
C ILE A 28 0.13 3.66 -0.54
N LEU A 29 0.87 3.72 0.56
CA LEU A 29 1.22 2.59 1.40
C LEU A 29 0.40 2.61 2.68
N LYS A 30 -0.35 1.53 2.93
CA LYS A 30 -1.01 1.27 4.21
C LYS A 30 -0.28 0.13 4.91
N PRO A 31 0.62 0.42 5.85
CA PRO A 31 1.24 -0.62 6.67
C PRO A 31 0.25 -1.24 7.65
N SER A 32 0.65 -2.35 8.26
CA SER A 32 -0.12 -2.92 9.36
C SER A 32 -0.14 -1.94 10.54
N GLU A 33 -1.28 -1.82 11.18
CA GLU A 33 -1.47 -1.05 12.40
C GLU A 33 -0.64 -1.58 13.59
N ARG A 34 -0.19 -2.84 13.50
CA ARG A 34 0.61 -3.49 14.55
C ARG A 34 2.08 -3.07 14.53
N ASP A 35 2.63 -2.75 13.37
CA ASP A 35 4.03 -2.35 13.21
C ASP A 35 4.19 -1.37 12.04
N PRO A 36 3.79 -0.10 12.24
CA PRO A 36 3.88 0.93 11.20
C PRO A 36 5.23 1.64 11.16
N SER A 37 6.09 1.49 12.17
CA SER A 37 7.27 2.33 12.35
C SER A 37 8.30 2.17 11.22
N VAL A 38 8.57 0.94 10.80
CA VAL A 38 9.53 0.66 9.72
C VAL A 38 9.06 1.19 8.37
N PRO A 39 7.82 0.95 7.92
CA PRO A 39 7.32 1.55 6.69
C PRO A 39 7.33 3.08 6.69
N VAL A 40 6.99 3.72 7.81
CA VAL A 40 7.08 5.18 7.96
C VAL A 40 8.52 5.65 7.79
N ARG A 41 9.48 5.02 8.48
CA ARG A 41 10.89 5.37 8.35
C ARG A 41 11.42 5.18 6.93
N LEU A 42 10.99 4.14 6.23
CA LEU A 42 11.34 3.92 4.82
C LEU A 42 10.81 5.06 3.93
N ALA A 43 9.59 5.53 4.16
CA ALA A 43 9.04 6.65 3.40
C ALA A 43 9.80 7.96 3.66
N GLU A 44 10.18 8.22 4.93
CA GLU A 44 11.04 9.36 5.28
C GLU A 44 12.39 9.28 4.57
N LEU A 45 13.07 8.13 4.62
CA LEU A 45 14.35 7.92 3.95
C LEU A 45 14.24 8.08 2.42
N PHE A 46 13.13 7.63 1.84
CA PHE A 46 12.88 7.78 0.42
C PHE A 46 12.77 9.27 0.03
N LEU A 47 12.08 10.06 0.85
CA LEU A 47 12.00 11.51 0.67
C LEU A 47 13.36 12.19 0.89
N GLU A 48 14.10 11.83 1.95
CA GLU A 48 15.46 12.33 2.22
C GLU A 48 16.43 12.02 1.06
N ALA A 49 16.23 10.89 0.38
CA ALA A 49 17.03 10.49 -0.79
C ALA A 49 16.69 11.30 -2.06
N GLY A 50 15.70 12.17 -2.01
CA GLY A 50 15.34 13.08 -3.10
C GLY A 50 14.10 12.67 -3.90
N ALA A 51 13.31 11.72 -3.42
CA ALA A 51 12.03 11.39 -4.06
C ALA A 51 11.11 12.63 -4.05
N PRO A 52 10.36 12.88 -5.14
CA PRO A 52 9.38 13.97 -5.17
C PRO A 52 8.33 13.82 -4.07
N GLU A 53 7.92 14.95 -3.49
CA GLU A 53 6.79 14.96 -2.56
C GLU A 53 5.53 14.37 -3.20
N GLY A 54 4.79 13.57 -2.43
CA GLY A 54 3.57 12.92 -2.90
C GLY A 54 3.78 11.65 -3.74
N LEU A 55 5.02 11.32 -4.10
CA LEU A 55 5.30 10.08 -4.86
C LEU A 55 5.02 8.83 -4.02
N LEU A 56 5.45 8.83 -2.77
CA LEU A 56 5.14 7.79 -1.78
C LEU A 56 4.45 8.44 -0.58
N GLN A 57 3.24 8.00 -0.28
CA GLN A 57 2.44 8.48 0.85
C GLN A 57 2.08 7.32 1.76
N VAL A 58 2.14 7.53 3.07
CA VAL A 58 1.77 6.53 4.07
C VAL A 58 0.46 6.94 4.73
N VAL A 59 -0.49 6.01 4.78
CA VAL A 59 -1.78 6.17 5.48
C VAL A 59 -1.92 5.08 6.54
N HIS A 60 -2.55 5.42 7.65
CA HIS A 60 -2.72 4.52 8.79
C HIS A 60 -4.19 4.15 8.98
N GLY A 61 -4.41 3.01 9.57
CA GLY A 61 -5.73 2.50 9.91
C GLY A 61 -5.83 0.99 9.72
N ASP A 62 -6.97 0.46 10.11
CA ASP A 62 -7.33 -0.94 9.97
C ASP A 62 -8.32 -1.14 8.80
N LYS A 63 -9.39 -1.88 9.03
CA LYS A 63 -10.41 -2.19 8.01
C LYS A 63 -11.01 -0.96 7.34
N GLU A 64 -11.28 0.11 8.08
CA GLU A 64 -11.87 1.33 7.52
C GLU A 64 -10.97 1.96 6.47
N MET A 65 -9.65 2.01 6.73
CA MET A 65 -8.69 2.52 5.76
C MET A 65 -8.54 1.58 4.56
N VAL A 66 -8.58 0.27 4.77
CA VAL A 66 -8.59 -0.71 3.68
C VAL A 66 -9.80 -0.48 2.76
N ASP A 67 -10.98 -0.33 3.34
CA ASP A 67 -12.21 -0.06 2.60
C ASP A 67 -12.13 1.27 1.82
N ALA A 68 -11.61 2.32 2.45
CA ALA A 68 -11.41 3.60 1.80
C ALA A 68 -10.46 3.50 0.59
N ILE A 69 -9.37 2.75 0.69
CA ILE A 69 -8.46 2.48 -0.44
C ILE A 69 -9.17 1.72 -1.56
N ILE A 70 -9.94 0.70 -1.21
CA ILE A 70 -10.65 -0.13 -2.20
C ILE A 70 -11.72 0.70 -2.94
N ASP A 71 -12.38 1.60 -2.25
CA ASP A 71 -13.49 2.36 -2.82
C ASP A 71 -13.06 3.66 -3.51
N HIS A 72 -11.84 4.16 -3.25
CA HIS A 72 -11.40 5.44 -3.79
C HIS A 72 -11.27 5.41 -5.32
N PRO A 73 -11.94 6.29 -6.06
CA PRO A 73 -12.01 6.22 -7.53
C PRO A 73 -10.65 6.43 -8.21
N ASP A 74 -9.74 7.20 -7.61
CA ASP A 74 -8.44 7.53 -8.20
C ASP A 74 -7.37 6.45 -7.95
N ILE A 75 -7.67 5.44 -7.13
CA ILE A 75 -6.78 4.30 -6.93
C ILE A 75 -7.09 3.23 -7.97
N ALA A 76 -6.22 3.09 -8.96
CA ALA A 76 -6.41 2.18 -10.09
C ALA A 76 -6.01 0.73 -9.77
N ALA A 77 -5.04 0.53 -8.88
CA ALA A 77 -4.50 -0.79 -8.58
C ALA A 77 -4.19 -0.95 -7.09
N ILE A 78 -4.34 -2.18 -6.59
CA ILE A 78 -4.06 -2.56 -5.20
C ILE A 78 -3.17 -3.78 -5.20
N SER A 79 -2.04 -3.70 -4.48
CA SER A 79 -1.20 -4.84 -4.13
C SER A 79 -1.42 -5.19 -2.66
N PHE A 80 -1.54 -6.48 -2.37
CA PHE A 80 -1.80 -6.95 -1.01
C PHE A 80 -0.94 -8.18 -0.68
N VAL A 81 -0.40 -8.18 0.53
CA VAL A 81 0.18 -9.38 1.15
C VAL A 81 -0.38 -9.50 2.57
N GLY A 82 -0.92 -10.68 2.89
CA GLY A 82 -1.49 -10.97 4.19
C GLY A 82 -2.21 -12.32 4.20
N SER A 83 -3.20 -12.49 5.08
CA SER A 83 -3.98 -13.72 5.19
C SER A 83 -4.89 -13.93 3.99
N SER A 84 -5.19 -15.21 3.70
CA SER A 84 -6.04 -15.59 2.56
C SER A 84 -7.44 -15.00 2.63
N ASP A 85 -8.04 -14.93 3.83
CA ASP A 85 -9.40 -14.38 3.99
C ASP A 85 -9.46 -12.91 3.63
N ILE A 86 -8.45 -12.13 4.06
CA ILE A 86 -8.35 -10.71 3.72
C ILE A 86 -8.01 -10.54 2.23
N ALA A 87 -7.16 -11.42 1.67
CA ALA A 87 -6.87 -11.43 0.24
C ALA A 87 -8.15 -11.61 -0.60
N HIS A 88 -8.98 -12.58 -0.25
CA HIS A 88 -10.26 -12.81 -0.91
C HIS A 88 -11.19 -11.59 -0.81
N TYR A 89 -11.28 -10.99 0.36
CA TYR A 89 -12.08 -9.78 0.57
C TYR A 89 -11.63 -8.63 -0.33
N ILE A 90 -10.34 -8.32 -0.32
CA ILE A 90 -9.76 -7.23 -1.12
C ILE A 90 -9.91 -7.51 -2.62
N TYR A 91 -9.67 -8.76 -3.04
CA TYR A 91 -9.80 -9.16 -4.43
C TYR A 91 -11.24 -9.00 -4.94
N ALA A 92 -12.21 -9.53 -4.20
CA ALA A 92 -13.61 -9.48 -4.60
C ALA A 92 -14.13 -8.03 -4.70
N ARG A 93 -13.88 -7.23 -3.66
CA ARG A 93 -14.35 -5.84 -3.61
C ARG A 93 -13.59 -4.93 -4.57
N GLY A 94 -12.26 -5.08 -4.66
CA GLY A 94 -11.45 -4.30 -5.57
C GLY A 94 -11.78 -4.56 -7.04
N SER A 95 -11.97 -5.83 -7.40
CA SER A 95 -12.39 -6.21 -8.75
C SER A 95 -13.78 -5.69 -9.10
N ALA A 96 -14.72 -5.71 -8.15
CA ALA A 96 -16.04 -5.11 -8.33
C ALA A 96 -15.99 -3.59 -8.57
N ASN A 97 -14.95 -2.93 -8.04
CA ASN A 97 -14.67 -1.50 -8.26
C ASN A 97 -13.76 -1.25 -9.47
N ASN A 98 -13.61 -2.22 -10.37
CA ASN A 98 -12.78 -2.16 -11.57
C ASN A 98 -11.29 -1.88 -11.31
N LYS A 99 -10.77 -2.25 -10.14
CA LYS A 99 -9.35 -2.11 -9.82
C LYS A 99 -8.57 -3.37 -10.22
N ARG A 100 -7.33 -3.16 -10.63
CA ARG A 100 -6.38 -4.27 -10.70
C ARG A 100 -5.97 -4.66 -9.28
N VAL A 101 -6.16 -5.93 -8.92
CA VAL A 101 -5.77 -6.47 -7.61
C VAL A 101 -4.74 -7.58 -7.80
N GLN A 102 -3.67 -7.50 -7.03
CA GLN A 102 -2.54 -8.42 -7.07
C GLN A 102 -2.20 -8.91 -5.67
#